data_29e9306a07610c25f772224297e38e21
#
_entry.id   29e9306a07610c25f772224297e38e21
#
_cell.length_a   1.000
_cell.length_b   1.000
_cell.length_c   1.000
_cell.angle_alpha   90.00
_cell.angle_beta   90.00
_cell.angle_gamma   90.00
#
_symmetry.space_group_name_H-M   'P 1'
#
loop_
_entity.id
_entity.type
_entity.pdbx_description
1 polymer ?
#
loop_
_entity_poly.entity_id
_entity_poly.type
_entity_poly.pdbx_seq_one_letter_code
_entity_poly.pdbx_strand_id
1 'polypeptide(L)'
;MELKNFFGVICIAAAPVVLADNHVSDGVQWSTGAPLEIYGCSFKEGIDGYEQSQKFAASWNKWADENDAFDSHVAQLMWSEFSDGQYPTDFAWLGYWDSYDSAGKDMDIRSAKGDEMYAEANKFLENCSHSDWGAWVLVQAGDFTNGNHLTEFSDCVYKEGKGDDDLLVANNEYAALLAARGLNGESMGMAQLWPRAGAPVGIGNSPSFKWVVGHANFAAYSNFTNELWNEGLLIDFNRLYGDIVQCDSNRVYHSQVVRTPSN
;
A
#
# COMPACT_ATOMS: atom_id res chain seq x y z
N MET A 1 -26.46 0.63 -29.02
CA MET A 1 -25.69 1.55 -28.15
C MET A 1 -25.12 0.66 -27.06
N GLU A 2 -23.92 0.09 -27.34
CA GLU A 2 -23.27 -0.90 -26.47
C GLU A 2 -22.52 -0.17 -25.38
N LEU A 3 -22.86 -0.46 -24.12
CA LEU A 3 -22.07 -0.05 -22.96
C LEU A 3 -20.78 -0.88 -22.95
N LYS A 4 -19.67 -0.25 -23.24
CA LYS A 4 -18.34 -0.80 -22.96
C LYS A 4 -18.13 -0.74 -21.45
N ASN A 5 -18.07 -1.91 -20.83
CA ASN A 5 -17.67 -2.07 -19.44
C ASN A 5 -16.19 -1.65 -19.31
N PHE A 6 -15.94 -0.50 -18.71
CA PHE A 6 -14.63 -0.10 -18.24
C PHE A 6 -14.39 -0.80 -16.91
N PHE A 7 -13.52 -1.80 -16.93
CA PHE A 7 -12.95 -2.38 -15.71
C PHE A 7 -11.71 -1.55 -15.37
N GLY A 8 -11.83 -0.68 -14.41
CA GLY A 8 -10.69 -0.03 -13.78
C GLY A 8 -10.36 -0.73 -12.47
N VAL A 9 -9.15 -1.25 -12.37
CA VAL A 9 -8.64 -2.03 -11.23
C VAL A 9 -7.89 -1.09 -10.32
N ILE A 10 -8.12 -1.16 -9.04
CA ILE A 10 -7.15 -0.91 -7.99
C ILE A 10 -7.79 -0.98 -6.65
N CYS A 11 -7.09 -1.25 -5.71
CA CYS A 11 -5.94 -0.92 -4.93
C CYS A 11 -5.12 -2.16 -4.62
N ILE A 12 -3.99 -2.29 -5.06
CA ILE A 12 -3.18 -3.49 -5.12
C ILE A 12 -3.62 -4.26 -6.37
N ALA A 13 -3.22 -3.71 -7.50
CA ALA A 13 -3.64 -4.13 -8.83
C ALA A 13 -3.36 -5.60 -9.11
N ALA A 14 -4.33 -6.28 -9.64
CA ALA A 14 -4.07 -7.47 -10.40
C ALA A 14 -3.43 -7.08 -11.74
N ALA A 15 -2.12 -6.98 -11.76
CA ALA A 15 -1.42 -7.29 -13.00
C ALA A 15 -1.76 -8.74 -13.36
N PRO A 16 -1.91 -9.10 -14.64
CA PRO A 16 -1.98 -10.50 -15.01
C PRO A 16 -0.75 -11.15 -14.40
N VAL A 17 -0.96 -12.07 -13.45
CA VAL A 17 0.11 -12.85 -12.86
C VAL A 17 0.74 -13.61 -14.03
N VAL A 18 1.80 -13.07 -14.59
CA VAL A 18 2.77 -13.89 -15.30
C VAL A 18 3.25 -14.84 -14.24
N LEU A 19 2.94 -16.12 -14.41
CA LEU A 19 3.38 -17.20 -13.54
C LEU A 19 4.91 -17.18 -13.51
N ALA A 20 5.48 -16.32 -12.66
CA ALA A 20 6.87 -16.43 -12.28
C ALA A 20 6.97 -17.62 -11.33
N ASP A 21 8.02 -18.40 -11.47
CA ASP A 21 8.27 -19.64 -10.77
C ASP A 21 7.80 -19.60 -9.31
N ASN A 22 6.76 -20.39 -9.03
CA ASN A 22 6.28 -20.59 -7.68
C ASN A 22 7.37 -21.35 -6.92
N HIS A 23 8.09 -20.67 -6.05
CA HIS A 23 8.91 -21.35 -5.07
C HIS A 23 7.96 -22.03 -4.07
N VAL A 24 7.84 -23.33 -4.20
CA VAL A 24 7.12 -24.19 -3.26
C VAL A 24 8.14 -24.77 -2.30
N SER A 25 8.16 -24.29 -1.07
CA SER A 25 8.77 -25.02 0.02
C SER A 25 7.66 -25.64 0.88
N ASP A 26 7.69 -26.95 1.03
CA ASP A 26 6.78 -27.73 1.87
C ASP A 26 5.26 -27.49 1.66
N GLY A 27 4.85 -27.24 0.42
CA GLY A 27 3.44 -27.06 0.04
C GLY A 27 2.88 -25.67 0.25
N VAL A 28 3.72 -24.69 0.64
CA VAL A 28 3.33 -23.31 0.80
C VAL A 28 3.69 -22.50 -0.43
N GLN A 29 2.72 -21.84 -1.04
CA GLN A 29 2.91 -21.05 -2.25
C GLN A 29 3.11 -19.58 -1.89
N TRP A 30 4.31 -19.03 -2.18
CA TRP A 30 4.57 -17.61 -2.10
C TRP A 30 4.03 -16.90 -3.35
N SER A 31 3.25 -15.86 -3.17
CA SER A 31 2.92 -14.95 -4.27
C SER A 31 4.15 -14.11 -4.62
N THR A 32 4.33 -13.76 -5.89
CA THR A 32 5.37 -12.81 -6.29
C THR A 32 5.06 -11.43 -5.71
N GLY A 33 6.05 -10.83 -5.02
CA GLY A 33 5.89 -9.48 -4.50
C GLY A 33 5.89 -8.44 -5.63
N ALA A 34 5.03 -7.45 -5.55
CA ALA A 34 5.05 -6.28 -6.44
C ALA A 34 5.95 -5.18 -5.86
N PRO A 35 6.71 -4.44 -6.70
CA PRO A 35 7.49 -3.30 -6.22
C PRO A 35 6.58 -2.15 -5.80
N LEU A 36 6.90 -1.55 -4.65
CA LEU A 36 6.14 -0.45 -4.08
C LEU A 36 7.09 0.57 -3.47
N GLU A 37 6.82 1.85 -3.70
CA GLU A 37 7.53 2.94 -3.03
C GLU A 37 6.60 3.72 -2.10
N ILE A 38 7.18 4.24 -1.03
CA ILE A 38 6.49 5.15 -0.11
C ILE A 38 7.36 6.39 0.09
N TYR A 39 6.80 7.55 -0.21
CA TYR A 39 7.29 8.83 0.29
C TYR A 39 6.42 9.26 1.45
N GLY A 40 7.03 9.51 2.61
CA GLY A 40 6.35 10.10 3.76
C GLY A 40 6.95 11.48 4.03
N CYS A 41 6.14 12.53 4.08
CA CYS A 41 6.58 13.91 4.20
C CYS A 41 5.73 14.69 5.22
N SER A 42 6.27 15.81 5.70
CA SER A 42 5.49 16.85 6.36
C SER A 42 5.17 17.98 5.38
N PHE A 43 4.06 18.68 5.57
CA PHE A 43 3.82 19.94 4.88
C PHE A 43 4.61 21.08 5.51
N LYS A 44 5.10 21.99 4.70
CA LYS A 44 5.70 23.23 5.20
C LYS A 44 4.66 24.10 5.89
N GLU A 45 5.08 24.81 6.91
CA GLU A 45 4.20 25.72 7.67
C GLU A 45 3.49 26.74 6.77
N GLY A 46 2.20 26.93 6.98
CA GLY A 46 1.37 27.89 6.25
C GLY A 46 0.93 27.46 4.85
N ILE A 47 1.21 26.23 4.46
CA ILE A 47 0.81 25.68 3.15
C ILE A 47 -0.52 24.90 3.29
N ASP A 48 -1.45 25.13 2.36
CA ASP A 48 -2.57 24.20 2.14
C ASP A 48 -2.04 22.94 1.44
N GLY A 49 -1.66 21.96 2.26
CA GLY A 49 -1.00 20.74 1.78
C GLY A 49 -1.91 19.90 0.92
N TYR A 50 -3.22 19.88 1.18
CA TYR A 50 -4.17 19.14 0.37
C TYR A 50 -4.26 19.70 -1.05
N GLU A 51 -4.49 21.01 -1.18
CA GLU A 51 -4.58 21.67 -2.49
C GLU A 51 -3.27 21.56 -3.28
N GLN A 52 -2.11 21.74 -2.60
CA GLN A 52 -0.81 21.67 -3.27
C GLN A 52 -0.46 20.26 -3.74
N SER A 53 -0.77 19.23 -2.96
CA SER A 53 -0.53 17.85 -3.38
C SER A 53 -1.40 17.44 -4.58
N GLN A 54 -2.63 17.93 -4.68
CA GLN A 54 -3.49 17.73 -5.86
C GLN A 54 -2.90 18.39 -7.11
N LYS A 55 -2.43 19.63 -7.01
CA LYS A 55 -1.77 20.34 -8.11
C LYS A 55 -0.48 19.62 -8.54
N PHE A 56 0.29 19.16 -7.56
CA PHE A 56 1.50 18.38 -7.82
C PHE A 56 1.19 17.09 -8.56
N ALA A 57 0.19 16.32 -8.12
CA ALA A 57 -0.20 15.09 -8.80
C ALA A 57 -0.60 15.32 -10.27
N ALA A 58 -1.33 16.40 -10.54
CA ALA A 58 -1.69 16.77 -11.92
C ALA A 58 -0.45 17.09 -12.77
N SER A 59 0.50 17.85 -12.21
CA SER A 59 1.75 18.19 -12.89
C SER A 59 2.65 16.96 -13.09
N TRP A 60 2.71 16.07 -12.10
CA TRP A 60 3.45 14.84 -12.15
C TRP A 60 2.89 13.87 -13.22
N ASN A 61 1.57 13.71 -13.30
CA ASN A 61 0.93 12.90 -14.32
C ASN A 61 1.27 13.40 -15.72
N LYS A 62 1.18 14.73 -15.94
CA LYS A 62 1.56 15.35 -17.21
C LYS A 62 3.02 15.05 -17.56
N TRP A 63 3.93 15.23 -16.61
CA TRP A 63 5.35 14.94 -16.81
C TRP A 63 5.59 13.46 -17.13
N ALA A 64 4.91 12.54 -16.44
CA ALA A 64 5.01 11.11 -16.69
C ALA A 64 4.59 10.76 -18.11
N ASP A 65 3.44 11.29 -18.57
CA ASP A 65 2.92 11.07 -19.93
C ASP A 65 3.86 11.66 -21.01
N GLU A 66 4.43 12.86 -20.78
CA GLU A 66 5.37 13.49 -21.69
C GLU A 66 6.73 12.77 -21.80
N ASN A 67 7.04 11.89 -20.86
CA ASN A 67 8.28 11.12 -20.81
C ASN A 67 8.11 9.62 -21.09
N ASP A 68 6.91 9.17 -21.48
CA ASP A 68 6.58 7.75 -21.67
C ASP A 68 7.00 6.91 -20.46
N ALA A 69 6.67 7.39 -19.25
CA ALA A 69 7.06 6.81 -17.99
C ALA A 69 5.85 6.52 -17.09
N PHE A 70 5.99 5.57 -16.20
CA PHE A 70 4.96 5.23 -15.22
C PHE A 70 3.64 4.71 -15.84
N ASP A 71 3.74 4.00 -16.99
CA ASP A 71 2.57 3.47 -17.71
C ASP A 71 1.88 2.35 -16.95
N SER A 72 2.63 1.50 -16.23
CA SER A 72 2.08 0.43 -15.39
C SER A 72 1.94 0.81 -13.91
N HIS A 73 2.18 2.09 -13.60
CA HIS A 73 2.24 2.57 -12.23
C HIS A 73 0.87 3.00 -11.72
N VAL A 74 0.61 2.65 -10.47
CA VAL A 74 -0.49 3.23 -9.72
C VAL A 74 0.07 4.18 -8.68
N ALA A 75 -0.43 5.42 -8.68
CA ALA A 75 -0.06 6.41 -7.68
C ALA A 75 -1.26 6.79 -6.80
N GLN A 76 -0.98 6.90 -5.52
CA GLN A 76 -1.96 7.23 -4.50
C GLN A 76 -1.42 8.32 -3.58
N LEU A 77 -2.19 9.39 -3.42
CA LEU A 77 -1.96 10.39 -2.38
C LEU A 77 -2.63 9.94 -1.10
N MET A 78 -2.00 10.20 0.03
CA MET A 78 -2.53 9.87 1.34
C MET A 78 -2.32 11.03 2.32
N TRP A 79 -3.36 11.36 3.07
CA TRP A 79 -3.34 12.38 4.12
C TRP A 79 -3.71 11.76 5.45
N SER A 80 -3.02 12.14 6.52
CA SER A 80 -3.27 11.61 7.87
C SER A 80 -4.70 11.91 8.31
N GLU A 81 -5.46 10.87 8.65
CA GLU A 81 -6.82 10.96 9.19
C GLU A 81 -6.81 10.65 10.70
N PHE A 82 -6.24 9.49 11.08
CA PHE A 82 -6.05 9.10 12.47
C PHE A 82 -4.59 8.73 12.71
N SER A 83 -3.89 9.52 13.50
CA SER A 83 -2.51 9.27 13.94
C SER A 83 -2.28 9.82 15.34
N ASP A 84 -1.30 9.27 16.05
CA ASP A 84 -0.99 9.64 17.43
C ASP A 84 0.00 10.82 17.57
N GLY A 85 0.42 11.39 16.45
CA GLY A 85 1.41 12.47 16.41
C GLY A 85 2.86 12.03 16.64
N GLN A 86 3.13 10.74 16.91
CA GLN A 86 4.51 10.20 16.97
C GLN A 86 5.10 10.00 15.58
N TYR A 87 4.24 9.88 14.58
CA TYR A 87 4.60 9.75 13.17
C TYR A 87 4.31 11.07 12.46
N PRO A 88 5.29 11.94 12.28
CA PRO A 88 5.09 13.28 11.71
C PRO A 88 4.94 13.24 10.18
N THR A 89 4.12 12.31 9.70
CA THR A 89 3.80 12.17 8.28
C THR A 89 2.42 12.75 8.03
N ASP A 90 2.36 13.98 7.57
CA ASP A 90 1.10 14.64 7.20
C ASP A 90 0.59 14.14 5.87
N PHE A 91 1.54 13.75 5.00
CA PHE A 91 1.32 13.37 3.61
C PHE A 91 2.18 12.18 3.23
N ALA A 92 1.59 11.23 2.51
CA ALA A 92 2.37 10.20 1.86
C ALA A 92 1.96 10.04 0.38
N TRP A 93 2.96 9.70 -0.43
CA TRP A 93 2.79 9.19 -1.78
C TRP A 93 3.09 7.71 -1.77
N LEU A 94 2.14 6.91 -2.21
CA LEU A 94 2.31 5.48 -2.42
C LEU A 94 2.30 5.22 -3.92
N GLY A 95 3.34 4.55 -4.40
CA GLY A 95 3.46 4.15 -5.79
C GLY A 95 3.75 2.66 -5.92
N TYR A 96 3.11 1.97 -6.84
CA TYR A 96 3.42 0.58 -7.11
C TYR A 96 3.30 0.23 -8.59
N TRP A 97 4.04 -0.79 -9.00
CA TRP A 97 4.15 -1.24 -10.38
C TRP A 97 3.71 -2.70 -10.51
N ASP A 98 3.41 -3.09 -11.72
CA ASP A 98 3.11 -4.47 -12.08
C ASP A 98 4.34 -5.40 -11.97
N SER A 99 5.54 -4.85 -12.17
CA SER A 99 6.79 -5.62 -12.19
C SER A 99 8.00 -4.80 -11.76
N TYR A 100 9.07 -5.49 -11.33
CA TYR A 100 10.36 -4.85 -11.03
C TYR A 100 11.06 -4.29 -12.27
N ASP A 101 10.80 -4.86 -13.45
CA ASP A 101 11.35 -4.35 -14.72
C ASP A 101 10.72 -2.99 -15.06
N SER A 102 9.40 -2.87 -14.93
CA SER A 102 8.68 -1.60 -15.11
C SER A 102 9.16 -0.55 -14.11
N ALA A 103 9.26 -0.92 -12.83
CA ALA A 103 9.77 -0.03 -11.80
C ALA A 103 11.19 0.46 -12.10
N GLY A 104 12.09 -0.44 -12.50
CA GLY A 104 13.48 -0.09 -12.87
C GLY A 104 13.54 0.92 -14.02
N LYS A 105 12.78 0.68 -15.09
CA LYS A 105 12.70 1.58 -16.24
C LYS A 105 12.23 2.98 -15.83
N ASP A 106 11.17 3.06 -15.03
CA ASP A 106 10.60 4.33 -14.61
C ASP A 106 11.54 5.09 -13.66
N MET A 107 12.24 4.36 -12.77
CA MET A 107 13.25 4.94 -11.90
C MET A 107 14.44 5.52 -12.68
N ASP A 108 14.88 4.88 -13.75
CA ASP A 108 15.92 5.41 -14.65
C ASP A 108 15.46 6.71 -15.32
N ILE A 109 14.23 6.75 -15.84
CA ILE A 109 13.66 7.97 -16.45
C ILE A 109 13.54 9.08 -15.40
N ARG A 110 13.03 8.77 -14.22
CA ARG A 110 12.91 9.72 -13.11
C ARG A 110 14.27 10.27 -12.69
N SER A 111 15.28 9.41 -12.59
CA SER A 111 16.64 9.82 -12.22
C SER A 111 17.26 10.76 -13.27
N ALA A 112 16.95 10.55 -14.54
CA ALA A 112 17.52 11.33 -15.63
C ALA A 112 16.78 12.66 -15.88
N LYS A 113 15.48 12.76 -15.57
CA LYS A 113 14.62 13.87 -16.00
C LYS A 113 13.70 14.43 -14.89
N GLY A 114 13.76 13.88 -13.68
CA GLY A 114 12.81 14.21 -12.61
C GLY A 114 13.13 15.45 -11.76
N ASP A 115 14.23 16.16 -12.04
CA ASP A 115 14.67 17.29 -11.20
C ASP A 115 13.59 18.36 -11.01
N GLU A 116 12.83 18.68 -12.05
CA GLU A 116 11.75 19.66 -11.97
C GLU A 116 10.62 19.19 -11.05
N MET A 117 10.29 17.90 -11.05
CA MET A 117 9.25 17.33 -10.18
C MET A 117 9.68 17.34 -8.72
N TYR A 118 10.94 17.04 -8.44
CA TYR A 118 11.48 17.19 -7.09
C TYR A 118 11.48 18.64 -6.63
N ALA A 119 11.83 19.58 -7.52
CA ALA A 119 11.78 21.00 -7.21
C ALA A 119 10.35 21.48 -6.91
N GLU A 120 9.35 21.00 -7.63
CA GLU A 120 7.93 21.30 -7.36
C GLU A 120 7.48 20.72 -6.00
N ALA A 121 7.76 19.44 -5.72
CA ALA A 121 7.44 18.81 -4.44
C ALA A 121 8.09 19.57 -3.27
N ASN A 122 9.34 19.97 -3.40
CA ASN A 122 10.08 20.72 -2.38
C ASN A 122 9.53 22.14 -2.10
N LYS A 123 8.58 22.64 -2.89
CA LYS A 123 7.92 23.93 -2.57
C LYS A 123 6.96 23.82 -1.40
N PHE A 124 6.36 22.66 -1.18
CA PHE A 124 5.32 22.45 -0.18
C PHE A 124 5.60 21.30 0.80
N LEU A 125 6.54 20.41 0.48
CA LEU A 125 6.94 19.29 1.33
C LEU A 125 8.29 19.52 2.00
N GLU A 126 8.44 18.96 3.19
CA GLU A 126 9.70 18.91 3.93
C GLU A 126 9.80 17.59 4.74
N ASN A 127 10.98 17.32 5.30
CA ASN A 127 11.23 16.13 6.12
C ASN A 127 10.83 14.82 5.44
N CYS A 128 11.00 14.74 4.12
CA CYS A 128 10.61 13.56 3.36
C CYS A 128 11.53 12.37 3.61
N SER A 129 10.93 11.21 3.81
CA SER A 129 11.56 9.90 3.70
C SER A 129 11.13 9.23 2.40
N HIS A 130 11.98 8.41 1.82
CA HIS A 130 11.66 7.58 0.65
C HIS A 130 12.13 6.15 0.90
N SER A 131 11.24 5.21 0.71
CA SER A 131 11.51 3.81 0.96
C SER A 131 10.91 2.91 -0.12
N ASP A 132 11.62 1.82 -0.41
CA ASP A 132 11.27 0.79 -1.38
C ASP A 132 10.87 -0.50 -0.65
N TRP A 133 9.77 -1.10 -1.07
CA TRP A 133 9.11 -2.23 -0.45
C TRP A 133 8.72 -3.29 -1.47
N GLY A 134 8.62 -4.53 -1.03
CA GLY A 134 7.94 -5.59 -1.76
C GLY A 134 6.56 -5.82 -1.15
N ALA A 135 5.51 -5.81 -1.95
CA ALA A 135 4.14 -6.00 -1.49
C ALA A 135 3.66 -7.43 -1.77
N TRP A 136 3.15 -8.11 -0.75
CA TRP A 136 2.42 -9.37 -0.87
C TRP A 136 0.96 -9.16 -0.57
N VAL A 137 0.11 -9.51 -1.53
CA VAL A 137 -1.33 -9.33 -1.43
C VAL A 137 -1.96 -10.55 -0.73
N LEU A 138 -2.68 -10.31 0.34
CA LEU A 138 -3.49 -11.31 1.05
C LEU A 138 -4.94 -11.30 0.56
N VAL A 139 -5.51 -10.11 0.43
CA VAL A 139 -6.86 -9.90 -0.11
C VAL A 139 -6.74 -8.91 -1.24
N GLN A 140 -7.08 -9.36 -2.45
CA GLN A 140 -7.08 -8.51 -3.63
C GLN A 140 -8.18 -7.44 -3.48
N ALA A 141 -7.79 -6.18 -3.55
CA ALA A 141 -8.77 -5.09 -3.59
C ALA A 141 -9.53 -5.05 -4.91
N GLY A 142 -10.75 -4.55 -4.87
CA GLY A 142 -11.52 -4.20 -6.05
C GLY A 142 -11.11 -2.86 -6.65
N ASP A 143 -11.98 -2.31 -7.49
CA ASP A 143 -11.77 -0.99 -8.07
C ASP A 143 -12.10 0.12 -7.07
N PHE A 144 -11.06 0.75 -6.52
CA PHE A 144 -11.17 1.91 -5.63
C PHE A 144 -10.74 3.21 -6.33
N THR A 145 -10.70 3.24 -7.67
CA THR A 145 -10.26 4.42 -8.43
C THR A 145 -11.20 5.61 -8.32
N ASN A 146 -12.45 5.35 -8.01
CA ASN A 146 -13.50 6.36 -7.95
C ASN A 146 -13.86 6.70 -6.52
N GLY A 147 -13.19 7.69 -5.95
CA GLY A 147 -13.60 8.24 -4.66
C GLY A 147 -12.50 8.31 -3.61
N ASN A 148 -12.94 8.60 -2.41
CA ASN A 148 -12.11 8.69 -1.24
C ASN A 148 -12.07 7.34 -0.55
N HIS A 149 -10.89 6.78 -0.44
CA HIS A 149 -10.65 5.53 0.28
C HIS A 149 -9.96 5.82 1.61
N LEU A 150 -9.82 4.77 2.40
CA LEU A 150 -8.97 4.79 3.58
C LEU A 150 -7.89 3.73 3.43
N THR A 151 -6.68 4.06 3.88
CA THR A 151 -5.58 3.10 3.96
C THR A 151 -5.03 3.09 5.37
N GLU A 152 -5.01 1.92 5.98
CA GLU A 152 -4.44 1.70 7.30
C GLU A 152 -3.04 1.11 7.18
N PHE A 153 -2.14 1.54 8.07
CA PHE A 153 -0.81 0.96 8.23
C PHE A 153 -0.54 0.64 9.69
N SER A 154 0.01 -0.52 9.94
CA SER A 154 0.71 -0.83 11.19
C SER A 154 2.09 -1.39 10.91
N ASP A 155 3.03 -1.14 11.83
CA ASP A 155 4.37 -1.70 11.78
C ASP A 155 4.44 -2.94 12.66
N CYS A 156 4.88 -4.05 12.07
CA CYS A 156 4.90 -5.35 12.70
C CYS A 156 6.32 -5.91 12.80
N VAL A 157 6.60 -6.60 13.89
CA VAL A 157 7.85 -7.32 14.11
C VAL A 157 7.55 -8.77 14.48
N TYR A 158 8.43 -9.69 14.08
CA TYR A 158 8.33 -11.08 14.53
C TYR A 158 8.65 -11.22 16.02
N LYS A 159 7.92 -12.07 16.68
CA LYS A 159 8.26 -12.55 18.01
C LYS A 159 9.45 -13.51 17.96
N GLU A 160 10.08 -13.72 19.10
CA GLU A 160 11.26 -14.58 19.22
C GLU A 160 11.01 -15.98 18.65
N GLY A 161 11.90 -16.44 17.77
CA GLY A 161 11.83 -17.76 17.13
C GLY A 161 10.80 -17.90 16.03
N LYS A 162 10.13 -16.81 15.62
CA LYS A 162 9.13 -16.78 14.56
C LYS A 162 9.69 -16.15 13.28
N GLY A 163 9.08 -16.47 12.14
CA GLY A 163 9.52 -16.01 10.83
C GLY A 163 8.46 -16.13 9.75
N ASP A 164 8.93 -15.98 8.50
CA ASP A 164 8.08 -15.92 7.32
C ASP A 164 7.22 -17.17 7.13
N ASP A 165 7.75 -18.35 7.43
CA ASP A 165 7.01 -19.61 7.27
C ASP A 165 5.78 -19.67 8.21
N ASP A 166 5.95 -19.26 9.48
CA ASP A 166 4.83 -19.18 10.45
C ASP A 166 3.77 -18.18 9.95
N LEU A 167 4.22 -17.01 9.48
CA LEU A 167 3.35 -15.94 9.01
C LEU A 167 2.55 -16.38 7.79
N LEU A 168 3.16 -17.08 6.85
CA LEU A 168 2.51 -17.51 5.61
C LEU A 168 1.38 -18.52 5.87
N VAL A 169 1.56 -19.44 6.82
CA VAL A 169 0.48 -20.37 7.25
C VAL A 169 -0.69 -19.57 7.81
N ALA A 170 -0.42 -18.60 8.70
CA ALA A 170 -1.45 -17.75 9.29
C ALA A 170 -2.17 -16.90 8.24
N ASN A 171 -1.43 -16.35 7.25
CA ASN A 171 -1.97 -15.56 6.15
C ASN A 171 -3.00 -16.33 5.33
N ASN A 172 -2.71 -17.58 4.97
CA ASN A 172 -3.61 -18.41 4.20
C ASN A 172 -4.93 -18.69 4.96
N GLU A 173 -4.83 -18.98 6.26
CA GLU A 173 -6.02 -19.21 7.09
C GLU A 173 -6.83 -17.93 7.28
N TYR A 174 -6.16 -16.79 7.49
CA TYR A 174 -6.82 -15.51 7.69
C TYR A 174 -7.50 -15.01 6.43
N ALA A 175 -6.88 -15.14 5.26
CA ALA A 175 -7.50 -14.78 3.97
C ALA A 175 -8.79 -15.59 3.72
N ALA A 176 -8.78 -16.89 4.00
CA ALA A 176 -9.97 -17.74 3.89
C ALA A 176 -11.07 -17.32 4.88
N LEU A 177 -10.71 -16.93 6.09
CA LEU A 177 -11.63 -16.46 7.12
C LEU A 177 -12.26 -15.11 6.72
N LEU A 178 -11.49 -14.16 6.20
CA LEU A 178 -11.99 -12.89 5.70
C LEU A 178 -12.99 -13.11 4.55
N ALA A 179 -12.65 -13.97 3.61
CA ALA A 179 -13.55 -14.33 2.50
C ALA A 179 -14.87 -14.95 2.99
N ALA A 180 -14.81 -15.84 4.00
CA ALA A 180 -16.01 -16.46 4.58
C ALA A 180 -16.92 -15.45 5.31
N ARG A 181 -16.37 -14.31 5.78
CA ARG A 181 -17.10 -13.20 6.40
C ARG A 181 -17.59 -12.15 5.38
N GLY A 182 -17.33 -12.35 4.09
CA GLY A 182 -17.65 -11.37 3.04
C GLY A 182 -16.76 -10.13 3.04
N LEU A 183 -15.66 -10.16 3.76
CA LEU A 183 -14.61 -9.13 3.76
C LEU A 183 -13.67 -9.40 2.58
N ASN A 184 -14.03 -8.89 1.44
CA ASN A 184 -13.40 -9.18 0.15
C ASN A 184 -13.10 -7.90 -0.64
N GLY A 185 -12.60 -8.07 -1.86
CA GLY A 185 -12.15 -7.00 -2.73
C GLY A 185 -13.15 -5.88 -3.04
N GLU A 186 -14.45 -6.09 -2.88
CA GLU A 186 -15.43 -5.02 -3.08
C GLU A 186 -15.40 -3.98 -1.95
N SER A 187 -15.04 -4.41 -0.75
CA SER A 187 -15.02 -3.55 0.43
C SER A 187 -13.61 -3.22 0.93
N MET A 188 -12.66 -4.13 0.75
CA MET A 188 -11.31 -3.98 1.26
C MET A 188 -10.26 -4.73 0.44
N GLY A 189 -9.02 -4.29 0.57
CA GLY A 189 -7.83 -5.03 0.17
C GLY A 189 -6.85 -5.14 1.33
N MET A 190 -5.97 -6.14 1.32
CA MET A 190 -4.99 -6.33 2.38
C MET A 190 -3.66 -6.80 1.80
N ALA A 191 -2.58 -6.23 2.30
CA ALA A 191 -1.23 -6.60 1.91
C ALA A 191 -0.26 -6.50 3.07
N GLN A 192 0.88 -7.15 2.90
CA GLN A 192 2.06 -6.98 3.74
C GLN A 192 3.18 -6.37 2.89
N LEU A 193 3.83 -5.35 3.42
CA LEU A 193 4.94 -4.65 2.77
C LEU A 193 6.24 -5.00 3.47
N TRP A 194 7.17 -5.56 2.72
CA TRP A 194 8.47 -5.99 3.19
C TRP A 194 9.55 -4.98 2.81
N PRO A 195 10.39 -4.53 3.75
CA PRO A 195 11.39 -3.50 3.48
C PRO A 195 12.47 -4.02 2.54
N ARG A 196 12.80 -3.23 1.51
CA ARG A 196 13.88 -3.51 0.57
C ARG A 196 15.02 -2.49 0.71
N ALA A 197 14.68 -1.19 0.62
CA ALA A 197 15.65 -0.10 0.74
C ALA A 197 15.02 1.13 1.38
N GLY A 198 15.81 1.90 2.13
CA GLY A 198 15.36 3.16 2.74
C GLY A 198 14.32 3.02 3.86
N ALA A 199 13.82 1.83 4.10
CA ALA A 199 12.85 1.58 5.15
C ALA A 199 13.55 1.44 6.52
N PRO A 200 12.91 1.85 7.62
CA PRO A 200 13.43 1.59 8.94
C PRO A 200 13.49 0.10 9.20
N VAL A 201 14.65 -0.36 9.69
CA VAL A 201 14.78 -1.74 10.17
C VAL A 201 14.10 -1.81 11.53
N GLY A 202 13.39 -2.90 11.80
CA GLY A 202 12.70 -3.12 13.07
C GLY A 202 13.64 -3.01 14.28
N ILE A 203 13.08 -2.69 15.41
CA ILE A 203 13.78 -2.55 16.69
C ILE A 203 14.50 -3.86 17.01
N GLY A 204 15.79 -3.77 17.35
CA GLY A 204 16.59 -4.92 17.79
C GLY A 204 17.04 -5.88 16.68
N ASN A 205 17.17 -5.42 15.44
CA ASN A 205 17.54 -6.20 14.25
C ASN A 205 16.50 -7.28 13.86
N SER A 206 15.30 -7.21 14.37
CA SER A 206 14.21 -8.07 13.90
C SER A 206 13.70 -7.58 12.54
N PRO A 207 13.45 -8.47 11.59
CA PRO A 207 12.77 -8.09 10.35
C PRO A 207 11.43 -7.43 10.71
N SER A 208 11.15 -6.29 10.11
CA SER A 208 9.85 -5.62 10.24
C SER A 208 9.16 -5.57 8.89
N PHE A 209 7.85 -5.62 8.92
CA PHE A 209 7.02 -5.40 7.75
C PHE A 209 5.86 -4.48 8.12
N LYS A 210 5.22 -3.89 7.12
CA LYS A 210 3.99 -3.14 7.34
C LYS A 210 2.80 -4.00 6.99
N TRP A 211 1.80 -3.99 7.87
CA TRP A 211 0.47 -4.48 7.53
C TRP A 211 -0.34 -3.35 6.95
N VAL A 212 -0.94 -3.57 5.79
CA VAL A 212 -1.70 -2.54 5.07
C VAL A 212 -3.10 -3.04 4.76
N VAL A 213 -4.10 -2.23 5.09
CA VAL A 213 -5.50 -2.50 4.75
C VAL A 213 -6.06 -1.29 4.02
N GLY A 214 -6.52 -1.49 2.79
CA GLY A 214 -7.28 -0.49 2.04
C GLY A 214 -8.78 -0.73 2.19
N HIS A 215 -9.55 0.32 2.40
CA HIS A 215 -11.01 0.26 2.47
C HIS A 215 -11.62 1.14 1.38
N ALA A 216 -12.64 0.63 0.70
CA ALA A 216 -13.30 1.34 -0.38
C ALA A 216 -13.88 2.71 0.02
N ASN A 217 -14.25 2.86 1.31
CA ASN A 217 -14.79 4.09 1.89
C ASN A 217 -14.92 3.95 3.42
N PHE A 218 -15.38 5.01 4.10
CA PHE A 218 -15.62 4.99 5.55
C PHE A 218 -16.64 3.95 6.01
N ALA A 219 -17.64 3.61 5.19
CA ALA A 219 -18.62 2.58 5.54
C ALA A 219 -17.96 1.18 5.56
N ALA A 220 -17.09 0.90 4.58
CA ALA A 220 -16.31 -0.34 4.54
C ALA A 220 -15.34 -0.43 5.73
N TYR A 221 -14.64 0.67 6.06
CA TYR A 221 -13.80 0.77 7.25
C TYR A 221 -14.58 0.50 8.53
N SER A 222 -15.75 1.14 8.68
CA SER A 222 -16.61 0.93 9.86
C SER A 222 -17.12 -0.51 9.96
N ASN A 223 -17.47 -1.14 8.83
CA ASN A 223 -17.87 -2.54 8.79
C ASN A 223 -16.73 -3.47 9.22
N PHE A 224 -15.53 -3.26 8.69
CA PHE A 224 -14.34 -4.03 9.10
C PHE A 224 -14.03 -3.86 10.59
N THR A 225 -14.12 -2.62 11.10
CA THR A 225 -13.94 -2.32 12.52
C THR A 225 -15.00 -3.03 13.39
N ASN A 226 -16.26 -3.07 12.94
CA ASN A 226 -17.31 -3.82 13.62
C ASN A 226 -17.01 -5.32 13.66
N GLU A 227 -16.59 -5.92 12.56
CA GLU A 227 -16.16 -7.32 12.51
C GLU A 227 -15.00 -7.59 13.47
N LEU A 228 -14.02 -6.69 13.55
CA LEU A 228 -12.90 -6.82 14.49
C LEU A 228 -13.37 -6.82 15.95
N TRP A 229 -14.14 -5.82 16.36
CA TRP A 229 -14.41 -5.58 17.77
C TRP A 229 -15.66 -6.29 18.30
N ASN A 230 -16.68 -6.47 17.48
CA ASN A 230 -17.99 -6.97 17.91
C ASN A 230 -18.31 -8.38 17.42
N GLU A 231 -17.76 -8.78 16.25
CA GLU A 231 -18.10 -10.07 15.63
C GLU A 231 -16.98 -11.12 15.75
N GLY A 232 -15.98 -10.85 16.61
CA GLY A 232 -14.95 -11.82 17.01
C GLY A 232 -13.77 -11.97 16.03
N LEU A 233 -13.66 -11.16 14.99
CA LEU A 233 -12.53 -11.23 14.06
C LEU A 233 -11.18 -10.95 14.76
N LEU A 234 -11.16 -10.08 15.78
CA LEU A 234 -9.97 -9.82 16.59
C LEU A 234 -9.52 -11.06 17.38
N ILE A 235 -10.46 -11.89 17.82
CA ILE A 235 -10.14 -13.16 18.49
C ILE A 235 -9.46 -14.12 17.51
N ASP A 236 -10.00 -14.22 16.31
CA ASP A 236 -9.40 -15.04 15.24
C ASP A 236 -8.03 -14.51 14.82
N PHE A 237 -7.89 -13.18 14.66
CA PHE A 237 -6.61 -12.55 14.38
C PHE A 237 -5.57 -12.88 15.47
N ASN A 238 -5.91 -12.72 16.72
CA ASN A 238 -5.00 -13.03 17.83
C ASN A 238 -4.66 -14.52 17.91
N ARG A 239 -5.60 -15.41 17.60
CA ARG A 239 -5.36 -16.85 17.51
C ARG A 239 -4.34 -17.20 16.44
N LEU A 240 -4.43 -16.54 15.28
CA LEU A 240 -3.56 -16.81 14.13
C LEU A 240 -2.18 -16.13 14.24
N TYR A 241 -2.16 -14.87 14.64
CA TYR A 241 -0.96 -14.04 14.59
C TYR A 241 -0.39 -13.71 15.97
N GLY A 242 -1.17 -13.89 17.03
CA GLY A 242 -0.78 -13.41 18.36
C GLY A 242 0.52 -14.00 18.90
N ASP A 243 0.91 -15.20 18.50
CA ASP A 243 2.19 -15.82 18.86
C ASP A 243 3.29 -15.62 17.79
N ILE A 244 2.97 -15.03 16.65
CA ILE A 244 3.88 -14.90 15.51
C ILE A 244 4.45 -13.49 15.43
N VAL A 245 3.59 -12.47 15.50
CA VAL A 245 3.97 -11.07 15.31
C VAL A 245 3.42 -10.19 16.44
N GLN A 246 4.03 -9.02 16.54
CA GLN A 246 3.52 -7.90 17.32
C GLN A 246 3.48 -6.68 16.40
N CYS A 247 2.32 -6.06 16.29
CA CYS A 247 2.12 -4.83 15.53
C CYS A 247 1.82 -3.66 16.48
N ASP A 248 2.16 -2.45 16.04
CA ASP A 248 1.72 -1.21 16.70
C ASP A 248 0.25 -0.88 16.35
N SER A 249 -0.25 0.25 16.83
CA SER A 249 -1.59 0.74 16.50
C SER A 249 -1.66 1.23 15.06
N ASN A 250 -2.80 1.02 14.41
CA ASN A 250 -3.03 1.45 13.04
C ASN A 250 -3.00 2.98 12.93
N ARG A 251 -2.33 3.45 11.88
CA ARG A 251 -2.44 4.83 11.38
C ARG A 251 -3.34 4.79 10.16
N VAL A 252 -4.33 5.65 10.13
CA VAL A 252 -5.32 5.69 9.05
C VAL A 252 -5.12 6.94 8.22
N TYR A 253 -5.09 6.75 6.92
CA TYR A 253 -4.94 7.82 5.94
C TYR A 253 -6.15 7.88 5.05
N HIS A 254 -6.63 9.09 4.82
CA HIS A 254 -7.53 9.36 3.71
C HIS A 254 -6.72 9.28 2.42
N SER A 255 -7.18 8.52 1.45
CA SER A 255 -6.41 8.15 0.26
C SER A 255 -7.15 8.47 -1.02
N GLN A 256 -6.42 8.86 -2.05
CA GLN A 256 -6.93 9.10 -3.39
C GLN A 256 -5.98 8.57 -4.45
N VAL A 257 -6.49 7.76 -5.35
CA VAL A 257 -5.73 7.33 -6.54
C VAL A 257 -5.66 8.50 -7.53
N VAL A 258 -4.44 8.81 -7.98
CA VAL A 258 -4.17 9.92 -8.90
C VAL A 258 -3.58 9.47 -10.23
N ARG A 259 -3.11 8.22 -10.32
CA ARG A 259 -2.70 7.57 -11.56
C ARG A 259 -3.11 6.12 -11.56
N THR A 260 -3.50 5.63 -12.71
CA THR A 260 -3.76 4.22 -13.00
C THR A 260 -2.98 3.80 -14.22
N PRO A 261 -2.66 2.50 -14.40
CA PRO A 261 -2.01 2.00 -15.58
C PRO A 261 -2.70 2.46 -16.86
N SER A 262 -1.90 2.88 -17.84
CA SER A 262 -2.37 3.17 -19.21
C SER A 262 -2.70 1.84 -19.90
N ASN A 263 -3.92 1.70 -20.42
CA ASN A 263 -4.35 0.50 -21.18
C ASN A 263 -3.75 0.49 -22.58
#